data_87bba14b72766db2026aa93922b67d12
#
_entry.id   87bba14b72766db2026aa93922b67d12
#
_cell.length_a   1.000
_cell.length_b   1.000
_cell.length_c   1.000
_cell.angle_alpha   90.00
_cell.angle_beta   90.00
_cell.angle_gamma   90.00
#
_symmetry.space_group_name_H-M   'P 1'
#
loop_
_entity.id
_entity.type
_entity.pdbx_description
1 polymer ?
#
loop_
_entity_poly.entity_id
_entity_poly.type
_entity_poly.pdbx_seq_one_letter_code
_entity_poly.pdbx_strand_id
1 'polypeptide(L)'
;YTAIWHFADGEYEFSDKSFRVKTKSGVGIKMIHTLESTAVYRADEQHFQGFRCNEVPGVFWPLPTAECEKNGGNTRFVTIFEPSPDGEYNIESVEAGDAVDDDKILVSLKNGRTLRINEKDYFVED
;
A
#
# COMPACT_ATOMS: atom_id res chain seq x y z
N TYR A 1 -10.09 -6.64 10.19
CA TYR A 1 -9.03 -7.15 9.31
C TYR A 1 -7.82 -6.25 9.42
N THR A 2 -6.65 -6.86 9.49
CA THR A 2 -5.37 -6.16 9.52
C THR A 2 -4.50 -6.70 8.39
N ALA A 3 -3.98 -5.82 7.55
CA ALA A 3 -2.98 -6.13 6.54
C ALA A 3 -1.64 -5.48 6.91
N ILE A 4 -0.56 -6.25 6.85
CA ILE A 4 0.79 -5.78 7.24
C ILE A 4 1.71 -5.88 6.03
N TRP A 5 2.41 -4.78 5.74
CA TRP A 5 3.31 -4.65 4.61
C TRP A 5 4.68 -4.15 5.06
N HIS A 6 5.73 -4.84 4.64
CA HIS A 6 7.12 -4.45 4.90
C HIS A 6 7.73 -3.81 3.66
N PHE A 7 8.42 -2.70 3.85
CA PHE A 7 9.01 -1.94 2.76
C PHE A 7 10.53 -1.86 2.89
N ALA A 8 11.19 -1.58 1.77
CA ALA A 8 12.62 -1.29 1.78
C ALA A 8 12.92 -0.07 2.64
N ASP A 9 14.13 0.00 3.20
CA ASP A 9 14.57 1.15 3.99
C ASP A 9 14.68 2.40 3.11
N GLY A 10 14.15 3.53 3.63
CA GLY A 10 14.09 4.80 2.93
C GLY A 10 13.36 5.88 3.71
N GLU A 11 13.19 7.02 3.07
CA GLU A 11 12.30 8.07 3.54
C GLU A 11 10.86 7.69 3.20
N TYR A 12 9.94 7.85 4.15
CA TYR A 12 8.56 7.49 3.95
C TYR A 12 7.59 8.59 4.38
N GLU A 13 6.46 8.60 3.72
CA GLU A 13 5.28 9.42 4.05
C GLU A 13 4.04 8.54 4.00
N PHE A 14 3.04 8.88 4.79
CA PHE A 14 1.78 8.15 4.82
C PHE A 14 0.58 9.03 5.13
N SER A 15 -0.58 8.51 4.80
CA SER A 15 -1.91 9.01 5.17
C SER A 15 -2.80 7.82 5.52
N ASP A 16 -4.05 8.06 5.91
CA ASP A 16 -4.98 6.96 6.26
C ASP A 16 -5.16 5.94 5.12
N LYS A 17 -5.00 6.35 3.88
CA LYS A 17 -5.25 5.51 2.68
C LYS A 17 -4.00 5.17 1.88
N SER A 18 -2.85 5.68 2.24
CA SER A 18 -1.65 5.47 1.46
C SER A 18 -0.36 5.48 2.29
N PHE A 19 0.61 4.76 1.78
CA PHE A 19 1.99 4.78 2.23
C PHE A 19 2.92 4.87 1.03
N ARG A 20 3.98 5.66 1.13
CA ARG A 20 5.03 5.68 0.13
C ARG A 20 6.40 5.67 0.78
N VAL A 21 7.35 5.02 0.12
CA VAL A 21 8.75 5.02 0.53
C VAL A 21 9.63 5.31 -0.69
N LYS A 22 10.67 6.12 -0.48
CA LYS A 22 11.70 6.41 -1.46
C LYS A 22 13.06 6.04 -0.88
N THR A 23 13.75 5.18 -1.58
CA THR A 23 15.11 4.74 -1.21
C THR A 23 16.14 5.82 -1.49
N LYS A 24 17.35 5.69 -0.95
CA LYS A 24 18.47 6.61 -1.22
C LYS A 24 18.86 6.69 -2.70
N SER A 25 18.58 5.64 -3.48
CA SER A 25 18.81 5.62 -4.93
C SER A 25 17.75 6.38 -5.74
N GLY A 26 16.70 6.88 -5.09
CA GLY A 26 15.60 7.59 -5.73
C GLY A 26 14.44 6.69 -6.16
N VAL A 27 14.65 5.38 -6.25
CA VAL A 27 13.59 4.42 -6.54
C VAL A 27 12.60 4.37 -5.39
N GLY A 28 11.33 4.32 -5.71
CA GLY A 28 10.27 4.31 -4.70
C GLY A 28 9.15 3.34 -5.00
N ILE A 29 8.27 3.18 -4.02
CA ILE A 29 7.00 2.48 -4.15
C ILE A 29 5.94 3.22 -3.36
N LYS A 30 4.76 3.37 -3.94
CA LYS A 30 3.56 3.86 -3.26
C LYS A 30 2.56 2.73 -3.14
N MET A 31 2.00 2.58 -1.97
CA MET A 31 0.86 1.71 -1.67
C MET A 31 -0.37 2.58 -1.45
N ILE A 32 -1.49 2.21 -2.06
CA ILE A 32 -2.80 2.83 -1.83
C ILE A 32 -3.81 1.71 -1.58
N HIS A 33 -4.71 1.91 -0.64
CA HIS A 33 -5.66 0.88 -0.24
C HIS A 33 -7.03 1.43 0.13
N THR A 34 -8.02 0.53 0.18
CA THR A 34 -9.40 0.83 0.57
C THR A 34 -9.68 0.58 2.07
N LEU A 35 -8.69 0.16 2.86
CA LEU A 35 -8.80 -0.01 4.30
C LEU A 35 -8.99 1.35 5.00
N GLU A 36 -9.44 1.36 6.25
CA GLU A 36 -9.86 2.58 6.95
C GLU A 36 -8.69 3.44 7.44
N SER A 37 -7.62 2.79 7.88
CA SER A 37 -6.46 3.47 8.46
C SER A 37 -5.14 2.83 8.08
N THR A 38 -4.07 3.62 8.18
CA THR A 38 -2.68 3.19 8.07
C THR A 38 -1.91 3.66 9.29
N ALA A 39 -1.31 2.74 10.02
CA ALA A 39 -0.27 3.04 10.99
C ALA A 39 1.09 2.66 10.41
N VAL A 40 2.12 3.43 10.70
CA VAL A 40 3.48 3.15 10.23
C VAL A 40 4.44 3.16 11.39
N TYR A 41 5.26 2.13 11.45
CA TYR A 41 6.29 1.98 12.47
C TYR A 41 7.55 1.32 11.89
N ARG A 42 8.65 1.41 12.63
CA ARG A 42 9.81 0.53 12.44
C ARG A 42 9.80 -0.51 13.55
N ALA A 43 10.23 -1.71 13.24
CA ALA A 43 10.29 -2.79 14.21
C ALA A 43 11.07 -2.38 15.48
N ASP A 44 10.50 -2.69 16.60
CA ASP A 44 11.07 -2.51 17.96
C ASP A 44 10.66 -3.70 18.84
N GLU A 45 10.89 -3.60 20.15
CA GLU A 45 10.51 -4.67 21.09
C GLU A 45 8.99 -4.91 21.16
N GLN A 46 8.17 -3.97 20.74
CA GLN A 46 6.71 -4.09 20.72
C GLN A 46 6.18 -4.55 19.36
N HIS A 47 6.93 -4.30 18.26
CA HIS A 47 6.53 -4.56 16.89
C HIS A 47 7.54 -5.48 16.19
N PHE A 48 7.61 -6.73 16.63
CA PHE A 48 8.57 -7.73 16.12
C PHE A 48 8.41 -8.06 14.63
N GLN A 49 7.21 -7.99 14.08
CA GLN A 49 6.92 -8.37 12.70
C GLN A 49 7.60 -7.47 11.65
N GLY A 50 8.10 -6.32 12.04
CA GLY A 50 8.79 -5.38 11.14
C GLY A 50 10.29 -5.66 10.97
N PHE A 51 10.83 -6.76 11.50
CA PHE A 51 12.25 -7.10 11.34
C PHE A 51 12.51 -7.95 10.11
N ARG A 52 13.56 -7.59 9.38
CA ARG A 52 14.16 -8.45 8.36
C ARG A 52 15.33 -9.21 8.98
N CYS A 53 15.33 -10.55 8.83
CA CYS A 53 16.50 -11.37 9.12
C CYS A 53 17.55 -11.14 8.03
N ASN A 54 18.80 -10.93 8.43
CA ASN A 54 19.93 -10.86 7.52
C ASN A 54 20.59 -12.25 7.37
N GLU A 55 21.49 -12.39 6.40
CA GLU A 55 22.33 -13.57 6.19
C GLU A 55 23.28 -13.83 7.38
N VAL A 56 23.54 -12.81 8.20
CA VAL A 56 24.33 -12.94 9.44
C VAL A 56 23.39 -13.33 10.59
N PRO A 57 23.58 -14.51 11.22
CA PRO A 57 22.76 -14.95 12.33
C PRO A 57 22.75 -13.95 13.49
N GLY A 58 21.54 -13.65 13.99
CA GLY A 58 21.35 -12.71 15.10
C GLY A 58 21.35 -11.23 14.74
N VAL A 59 21.48 -10.88 13.46
CA VAL A 59 21.35 -9.50 12.99
C VAL A 59 19.97 -9.29 12.40
N PHE A 60 19.22 -8.36 12.99
CA PHE A 60 17.86 -7.98 12.57
C PHE A 60 17.85 -6.50 12.16
N TRP A 61 17.24 -6.22 11.01
CA TRP A 61 17.12 -4.87 10.48
C TRP A 61 15.66 -4.40 10.61
N PRO A 62 15.39 -3.31 11.35
CA PRO A 62 14.06 -2.75 11.43
C PRO A 62 13.68 -2.08 10.08
N LEU A 63 12.62 -2.58 9.46
CA LEU A 63 12.08 -2.02 8.20
C LEU A 63 10.87 -1.13 8.48
N PRO A 64 10.62 -0.13 7.63
CA PRO A 64 9.34 0.56 7.61
C PRO A 64 8.21 -0.44 7.36
N THR A 65 7.24 -0.47 8.25
CA THR A 65 6.10 -1.39 8.20
C THR A 65 4.83 -0.57 8.23
N ALA A 66 3.97 -0.78 7.24
CA ALA A 66 2.62 -0.23 7.21
C ALA A 66 1.63 -1.29 7.69
N GLU A 67 0.83 -0.93 8.66
CA GLU A 67 -0.27 -1.73 9.19
C GLU A 67 -1.58 -1.02 8.84
N CYS A 68 -2.42 -1.70 8.06
CA CYS A 68 -3.66 -1.14 7.55
C CYS A 68 -4.83 -1.91 8.13
N GLU A 69 -5.81 -1.21 8.65
CA GLU A 69 -6.94 -1.82 9.35
C GLU A 69 -8.29 -1.47 8.71
N LYS A 70 -9.22 -2.40 8.81
CA LYS A 70 -10.65 -2.20 8.57
C LYS A 70 -11.46 -2.98 9.57
N ASN A 71 -12.40 -2.30 10.22
CA ASN A 71 -13.39 -2.88 11.10
C ASN A 71 -14.61 -3.34 10.30
N GLY A 72 -15.20 -4.47 10.69
CA GLY A 72 -16.44 -4.97 10.08
C GLY A 72 -16.45 -6.46 9.81
N GLY A 73 -17.58 -6.92 9.28
CA GLY A 73 -17.83 -8.32 8.91
C GLY A 73 -17.21 -8.70 7.57
N ASN A 74 -17.96 -9.34 6.67
CA ASN A 74 -17.48 -9.65 5.33
C ASN A 74 -17.12 -8.38 4.59
N THR A 75 -15.84 -8.21 4.29
CA THR A 75 -15.34 -7.02 3.60
C THR A 75 -14.36 -7.40 2.51
N ARG A 76 -14.43 -6.68 1.41
CA ARG A 76 -13.44 -6.70 0.36
C ARG A 76 -12.48 -5.53 0.60
N PHE A 77 -11.21 -5.75 0.40
CA PHE A 77 -10.24 -4.67 0.36
C PHE A 77 -9.34 -4.82 -0.87
N VAL A 78 -8.91 -3.68 -1.36
CA VAL A 78 -8.01 -3.59 -2.52
C VAL A 78 -6.78 -2.82 -2.10
N THR A 79 -5.63 -3.35 -2.47
CA THR A 79 -4.34 -2.67 -2.30
C THR A 79 -3.64 -2.61 -3.64
N ILE A 80 -3.18 -1.43 -4.02
CA ILE A 80 -2.44 -1.18 -5.25
C ILE A 80 -1.04 -0.73 -4.89
N PHE A 81 -0.05 -1.33 -5.54
CA PHE A 81 1.34 -0.93 -5.46
C PHE A 81 1.76 -0.27 -6.77
N GLU A 82 2.25 0.95 -6.68
CA GLU A 82 2.80 1.71 -7.79
C GLU A 82 4.32 1.86 -7.60
N PRO A 83 5.15 1.06 -8.28
CA PRO A 83 6.59 1.26 -8.29
C PRO A 83 6.95 2.49 -9.12
N SER A 84 7.99 3.21 -8.70
CA SER A 84 8.46 4.41 -9.39
C SER A 84 9.99 4.43 -9.45
N PRO A 85 10.60 4.63 -10.62
CA PRO A 85 12.05 4.70 -10.76
C PRO A 85 12.65 6.00 -10.21
N ASP A 86 11.84 7.06 -10.06
CA ASP A 86 12.27 8.41 -9.67
C ASP A 86 11.54 8.95 -8.43
N GLY A 87 10.58 8.18 -7.90
CA GLY A 87 9.75 8.55 -6.75
C GLY A 87 8.56 9.42 -7.11
N GLU A 88 8.24 9.60 -8.41
CA GLU A 88 7.01 10.24 -8.86
C GLU A 88 5.90 9.20 -9.04
N TYR A 89 4.70 9.55 -8.62
CA TYR A 89 3.55 8.64 -8.60
C TYR A 89 2.35 9.26 -9.31
N ASN A 90 1.58 8.44 -10.02
CA ASN A 90 0.43 8.87 -10.81
C ASN A 90 -0.92 8.52 -10.18
N ILE A 91 -0.99 7.48 -9.36
CA ILE A 91 -2.23 7.04 -8.72
C ILE A 91 -2.53 7.96 -7.54
N GLU A 92 -3.73 8.55 -7.53
CA GLU A 92 -4.20 9.40 -6.43
C GLU A 92 -5.03 8.63 -5.41
N SER A 93 -6.00 7.84 -5.89
CA SER A 93 -6.91 7.10 -5.02
C SER A 93 -7.34 5.78 -5.64
N VAL A 94 -7.82 4.89 -4.78
CA VAL A 94 -8.50 3.66 -5.15
C VAL A 94 -9.81 3.56 -4.39
N GLU A 95 -10.87 3.18 -5.10
CA GLU A 95 -12.19 2.90 -4.54
C GLU A 95 -12.63 1.51 -4.97
N ALA A 96 -13.29 0.80 -4.09
CA ALA A 96 -13.90 -0.50 -4.39
C ALA A 96 -15.31 -0.51 -3.82
N GLY A 97 -16.24 -1.15 -4.52
CA GLY A 97 -17.59 -1.37 -4.01
C GLY A 97 -17.57 -2.24 -2.76
N ASP A 98 -18.43 -1.91 -1.79
CA ASP A 98 -18.56 -2.67 -0.54
C ASP A 98 -19.38 -3.97 -0.69
N ALA A 99 -20.13 -4.09 -1.78
CA ALA A 99 -20.95 -5.27 -2.05
C ALA A 99 -20.09 -6.41 -2.62
N VAL A 100 -20.36 -7.63 -2.18
CA VAL A 100 -19.70 -8.85 -2.66
C VAL A 100 -19.88 -9.04 -4.18
N ASP A 101 -20.95 -8.48 -4.73
CA ASP A 101 -21.30 -8.53 -6.16
C ASP A 101 -20.85 -7.30 -6.97
N ASP A 102 -20.23 -6.29 -6.33
CA ASP A 102 -19.71 -5.12 -7.03
C ASP A 102 -18.21 -5.31 -7.34
N ASP A 103 -17.94 -5.91 -8.50
CA ASP A 103 -16.59 -6.20 -8.98
C ASP A 103 -15.81 -4.95 -9.44
N LYS A 104 -16.38 -3.75 -9.26
CA LYS A 104 -15.77 -2.52 -9.76
C LYS A 104 -14.70 -2.00 -8.81
N ILE A 105 -13.52 -1.78 -9.36
CA ILE A 105 -12.43 -1.04 -8.72
C ILE A 105 -12.18 0.20 -9.58
N LEU A 106 -12.22 1.37 -8.97
CA LEU A 106 -11.92 2.65 -9.61
C LEU A 106 -10.59 3.17 -9.11
N VAL A 107 -9.69 3.49 -10.03
CA VAL A 107 -8.37 4.04 -9.74
C VAL A 107 -8.27 5.41 -10.37
N SER A 108 -8.20 6.46 -9.56
CA SER A 108 -8.06 7.84 -10.03
C SER A 108 -6.59 8.19 -10.22
N LEU A 109 -6.27 8.84 -11.34
CA LEU A 109 -4.93 9.29 -11.70
C LEU A 109 -4.82 10.80 -11.61
N LYS A 110 -3.61 11.31 -11.32
CA LYS A 110 -3.28 12.75 -11.26
C LYS A 110 -3.65 13.54 -12.52
N ASN A 111 -3.69 12.92 -13.67
CA ASN A 111 -4.08 13.56 -14.93
C ASN A 111 -5.60 13.66 -15.13
N GLY A 112 -6.39 13.31 -14.13
CA GLY A 112 -7.86 13.35 -14.16
C GLY A 112 -8.51 12.12 -14.81
N ARG A 113 -7.73 11.15 -15.29
CA ARG A 113 -8.28 9.90 -15.84
C ARG A 113 -8.64 8.92 -14.72
N THR A 114 -9.61 8.08 -14.99
CA THR A 114 -10.00 6.98 -14.10
C THR A 114 -9.82 5.65 -14.82
N LEU A 115 -9.13 4.73 -14.16
CA LEU A 115 -9.06 3.35 -14.60
C LEU A 115 -10.17 2.57 -13.92
N ARG A 116 -10.97 1.86 -14.68
CA ARG A 116 -11.94 0.91 -14.15
C ARG A 116 -11.38 -0.51 -14.30
N ILE A 117 -11.27 -1.22 -13.21
CA ILE A 117 -10.78 -2.60 -13.17
C ILE A 117 -11.94 -3.48 -12.71
N ASN A 118 -12.28 -4.49 -13.50
CA ASN A 118 -13.16 -5.58 -13.10
C ASN A 118 -12.31 -6.84 -12.93
N GLU A 119 -12.77 -7.83 -12.15
CA GLU A 119 -12.01 -9.08 -11.96
C GLU A 119 -11.75 -9.85 -13.27
N LYS A 120 -12.57 -9.60 -14.29
CA LYS A 120 -12.50 -10.31 -15.57
C LYS A 120 -11.90 -9.49 -16.71
N ASP A 121 -11.91 -8.17 -16.61
CA ASP A 121 -11.49 -7.29 -17.70
C ASP A 121 -10.87 -5.99 -17.16
N TYR A 122 -9.88 -5.44 -17.89
CA TYR A 122 -9.31 -4.12 -17.59
C TYR A 122 -9.78 -3.15 -18.65
N PHE A 123 -10.35 -2.02 -18.24
CA PHE A 123 -10.70 -0.94 -19.16
C PHE A 123 -10.06 0.36 -18.69
N VAL A 124 -9.50 1.11 -19.64
CA VAL A 124 -9.10 2.50 -19.44
C VAL A 124 -10.21 3.35 -20.01
N GLU A 125 -10.94 4.09 -19.20
CA GLU A 125 -11.88 5.10 -19.64
C GLU A 125 -11.15 6.44 -19.73
N ASP A 126 -11.23 7.07 -20.92
CA ASP A 126 -10.72 8.42 -21.15
C ASP A 126 -11.73 9.48 -20.69
#